data_d47a5c09cdc2b652c9bc2a3485b0eaee
#
_entry.id   d47a5c09cdc2b652c9bc2a3485b0eaee
#
_cell.length_a   1.000
_cell.length_b   1.000
_cell.length_c   1.000
_cell.angle_alpha   90.00
_cell.angle_beta   90.00
_cell.angle_gamma   90.00
#
_symmetry.space_group_name_H-M   'P 1'
#
loop_
_entity.id
_entity.type
_entity.pdbx_description
1 polymer ?
#
loop_
_entity_poly.entity_id
_entity_poly.type
_entity_poly.pdbx_seq_one_letter_code
_entity_poly.pdbx_strand_id
1 'polypeptide(L)'
;ILDNHIPVTNACEMAGYAHKKVKKQSINNYIFYDDTIRNDALEEKQMEREMEYALENGQFHVYLQPKYNLNANKIVGAEALVRWVHPEKGIIPPIKFISLFEKNGFIIRLDMYVWEQVCSLIRKWIDLGEEPVPISVNVSRLHLHNPHFKEIVLSLINKYGIPKSFLELELTESLFIKNIKLFTKIIADLRMDGIVLNMDDFGSAYSSLNMLKNINIDTLKIDCGFFNEEGITDREKIVLKHTIAMAKDLDMDVVAEGVETKEQAEFLVSLDCVVIQGYYYCKPIPSADFEKLLYQK
;
A
#
# COMPACT_ATOMS: atom_id res chain seq x y z
N ILE A 1 7.39 37.97 12.85
CA ILE A 1 6.05 38.43 13.26
C ILE A 1 5.89 39.81 12.71
N LEU A 2 5.01 39.96 11.71
CA LEU A 2 4.81 41.23 11.01
C LEU A 2 3.56 41.97 11.45
N ASP A 3 2.76 41.34 12.37
CA ASP A 3 1.50 41.91 12.84
C ASP A 3 1.55 42.10 14.35
N ASN A 4 1.50 43.37 14.76
CA ASN A 4 1.52 43.78 16.17
C ASN A 4 0.20 43.47 16.92
N HIS A 5 -0.82 42.97 16.23
CA HIS A 5 -2.11 42.61 16.82
C HIS A 5 -2.17 41.15 17.31
N ILE A 6 -1.16 40.32 17.00
CA ILE A 6 -1.10 38.93 17.43
C ILE A 6 -0.49 38.85 18.85
N PRO A 7 -1.21 38.30 19.83
CA PRO A 7 -0.65 38.05 21.16
C PRO A 7 0.60 37.19 21.11
N VAL A 8 1.61 37.46 21.93
CA VAL A 8 2.89 36.74 21.94
C VAL A 8 2.70 35.24 22.14
N THR A 9 1.74 34.85 22.99
CA THR A 9 1.38 33.44 23.21
C THR A 9 0.95 32.74 21.89
N ASN A 10 0.08 33.39 21.12
CA ASN A 10 -0.40 32.85 19.83
C ASN A 10 0.75 32.81 18.81
N ALA A 11 1.60 33.82 18.79
CA ALA A 11 2.77 33.85 17.91
C ALA A 11 3.75 32.68 18.25
N CYS A 12 3.96 32.37 19.53
CA CYS A 12 4.77 31.23 19.95
C CYS A 12 4.13 29.89 19.56
N GLU A 13 2.81 29.74 19.68
CA GLU A 13 2.09 28.52 19.24
C GLU A 13 2.21 28.34 17.71
N MET A 14 1.97 29.40 16.94
CA MET A 14 2.13 29.40 15.47
C MET A 14 3.54 28.98 15.06
N ALA A 15 4.57 29.56 15.70
CA ALA A 15 5.96 29.17 15.47
C ALA A 15 6.22 27.69 15.84
N GLY A 16 5.60 27.20 16.90
CA GLY A 16 5.69 25.80 17.33
C GLY A 16 5.11 24.81 16.30
N TYR A 17 3.96 25.13 15.72
CA TYR A 17 3.37 24.32 14.64
C TYR A 17 4.23 24.33 13.37
N ALA A 18 4.67 25.50 12.94
CA ALA A 18 5.56 25.67 11.78
C ALA A 18 6.88 24.89 11.96
N HIS A 19 7.50 24.99 13.15
CA HIS A 19 8.74 24.28 13.46
C HIS A 19 8.60 22.75 13.38
N LYS A 20 7.48 22.19 13.86
CA LYS A 20 7.21 20.76 13.76
C LYS A 20 7.09 20.30 12.30
N LYS A 21 6.53 21.13 11.42
CA LYS A 21 6.37 20.81 9.99
C LYS A 21 7.71 20.91 9.25
N VAL A 22 8.61 21.86 9.60
CA VAL A 22 9.97 21.95 9.02
C VAL A 22 10.78 20.68 9.28
N LYS A 23 10.73 20.12 10.50
CA LYS A 23 11.44 18.88 10.82
C LYS A 23 10.99 17.67 10.00
N LYS A 24 9.79 17.70 9.44
CA LYS A 24 9.24 16.66 8.56
C LYS A 24 9.66 16.82 7.09
N GLN A 25 10.06 18.03 6.65
CA GLN A 25 10.44 18.35 5.29
C GLN A 25 11.94 18.63 5.23
N SER A 26 12.72 17.68 4.69
CA SER A 26 14.19 17.74 4.66
C SER A 26 14.81 18.75 3.68
N ILE A 27 14.02 19.45 2.86
CA ILE A 27 14.52 20.29 1.77
C ILE A 27 14.63 21.78 2.15
N ASN A 28 13.74 22.29 3.00
CA ASN A 28 13.73 23.69 3.42
C ASN A 28 13.96 23.84 4.92
N ASN A 29 14.89 24.72 5.30
CA ASN A 29 15.18 25.02 6.70
C ASN A 29 14.18 25.99 7.35
N TYR A 30 13.15 26.41 6.63
CA TYR A 30 12.11 27.31 7.13
C TYR A 30 10.76 27.00 6.47
N ILE A 31 9.69 27.39 7.15
CA ILE A 31 8.32 27.37 6.64
C ILE A 31 7.57 28.58 7.23
N PHE A 32 6.72 29.19 6.42
CA PHE A 32 5.80 30.20 6.91
C PHE A 32 4.57 29.53 7.53
N TYR A 33 4.16 30.03 8.69
CA TYR A 33 2.92 29.57 9.30
C TYR A 33 1.73 30.04 8.46
N ASP A 34 0.80 29.10 8.29
CA ASP A 34 -0.56 29.36 7.85
C ASP A 34 -1.54 28.54 8.70
N ASP A 35 -2.84 28.85 8.61
CA ASP A 35 -3.85 28.15 9.42
C ASP A 35 -4.02 26.67 9.01
N THR A 36 -3.60 26.29 7.81
CA THR A 36 -3.65 24.88 7.36
C THR A 36 -2.70 24.04 8.20
N ILE A 37 -1.53 24.57 8.55
CA ILE A 37 -0.52 23.88 9.41
C ILE A 37 -1.10 23.56 10.81
N ARG A 38 -1.85 24.52 11.36
CA ARG A 38 -2.52 24.33 12.66
C ARG A 38 -3.63 23.31 12.55
N ASN A 39 -4.47 23.42 11.53
CA ASN A 39 -5.59 22.52 11.32
C ASN A 39 -5.10 21.07 11.08
N ASP A 40 -4.08 20.86 10.24
CA ASP A 40 -3.44 19.56 10.05
C ASP A 40 -2.96 18.97 11.39
N ALA A 41 -2.29 19.78 12.22
CA ALA A 41 -1.79 19.31 13.50
C ALA A 41 -2.90 19.00 14.53
N LEU A 42 -4.04 19.70 14.46
CA LEU A 42 -5.22 19.41 15.27
C LEU A 42 -5.90 18.13 14.79
N GLU A 43 -6.03 17.93 13.48
CA GLU A 43 -6.55 16.69 12.88
C GLU A 43 -5.68 15.48 13.26
N GLU A 44 -4.33 15.59 13.16
CA GLU A 44 -3.41 14.52 13.59
C GLU A 44 -3.66 14.16 15.07
N LYS A 45 -3.73 15.15 15.97
CA LYS A 45 -4.00 14.91 17.40
C LYS A 45 -5.36 14.28 17.66
N GLN A 46 -6.36 14.66 16.87
CA GLN A 46 -7.69 14.07 17.01
C GLN A 46 -7.67 12.61 16.59
N MET A 47 -7.05 12.29 15.45
CA MET A 47 -6.87 10.91 14.98
C MET A 47 -6.11 10.04 16.00
N GLU A 48 -5.04 10.58 16.63
CA GLU A 48 -4.32 9.88 17.70
C GLU A 48 -5.19 9.54 18.92
N ARG A 49 -6.17 10.38 19.26
CA ARG A 49 -7.11 10.10 20.37
C ARG A 49 -8.18 9.09 20.01
N GLU A 50 -8.56 9.06 18.73
CA GLU A 50 -9.68 8.25 18.24
C GLU A 50 -9.24 6.88 17.73
N MET A 51 -7.96 6.69 17.32
CA MET A 51 -7.46 5.51 16.64
C MET A 51 -7.70 4.19 17.37
N GLU A 52 -7.49 4.16 18.70
CA GLU A 52 -7.70 2.95 19.52
C GLU A 52 -9.19 2.58 19.55
N TYR A 53 -10.02 3.55 19.86
CA TYR A 53 -11.47 3.37 19.87
C TYR A 53 -12.00 2.96 18.49
N ALA A 54 -11.47 3.57 17.42
CA ALA A 54 -11.85 3.26 16.05
C ALA A 54 -11.53 1.80 15.67
N LEU A 55 -10.35 1.30 16.09
CA LEU A 55 -9.96 -0.09 15.87
C LEU A 55 -10.87 -1.07 16.62
N GLU A 56 -11.13 -0.81 17.91
CA GLU A 56 -11.95 -1.65 18.77
C GLU A 56 -13.43 -1.68 18.34
N ASN A 57 -13.92 -0.60 17.74
CA ASN A 57 -15.30 -0.48 17.26
C ASN A 57 -15.48 -0.72 15.77
N GLY A 58 -14.47 -1.32 15.10
CA GLY A 58 -14.60 -1.78 13.72
C GLY A 58 -14.78 -0.65 12.70
N GLN A 59 -14.24 0.55 12.97
CA GLN A 59 -14.32 1.67 12.01
C GLN A 59 -13.31 1.56 10.86
N PHE A 60 -12.32 0.67 10.97
CA PHE A 60 -11.40 0.38 9.86
C PHE A 60 -11.97 -0.75 9.01
N HIS A 61 -12.23 -0.44 7.76
CA HIS A 61 -12.81 -1.36 6.79
C HIS A 61 -11.80 -1.73 5.72
N VAL A 62 -11.82 -3.00 5.30
CA VAL A 62 -11.04 -3.49 4.16
C VAL A 62 -11.84 -3.25 2.88
N TYR A 63 -11.26 -2.46 1.98
CA TYR A 63 -11.68 -2.31 0.61
C TYR A 63 -10.76 -3.16 -0.27
N LEU A 64 -11.30 -3.75 -1.32
CA LEU A 64 -10.54 -4.56 -2.26
C LEU A 64 -10.47 -3.85 -3.60
N GLN A 65 -9.26 -3.75 -4.15
CA GLN A 65 -9.06 -3.30 -5.52
C GLN A 65 -8.67 -4.50 -6.39
N PRO A 66 -9.46 -4.83 -7.42
CA PRO A 66 -9.19 -5.99 -8.26
C PRO A 66 -7.88 -5.88 -9.03
N LYS A 67 -7.10 -6.96 -9.07
CA LYS A 67 -6.06 -7.23 -10.04
C LYS A 67 -6.71 -8.00 -11.21
N TYR A 68 -6.70 -7.40 -12.40
CA TYR A 68 -7.45 -7.91 -13.55
C TYR A 68 -6.51 -8.37 -14.66
N ASN A 69 -6.71 -9.58 -15.15
CA ASN A 69 -5.97 -10.11 -16.27
C ASN A 69 -6.72 -9.81 -17.58
N LEU A 70 -6.15 -8.93 -18.40
CA LEU A 70 -6.75 -8.46 -19.65
C LEU A 70 -6.90 -9.56 -20.69
N ASN A 71 -5.96 -10.49 -20.78
CA ASN A 71 -6.01 -11.58 -21.73
C ASN A 71 -7.04 -12.65 -21.31
N ALA A 72 -7.05 -13.02 -20.04
CA ALA A 72 -8.00 -13.98 -19.50
C ALA A 72 -9.39 -13.38 -19.23
N ASN A 73 -9.52 -12.06 -19.29
CA ASN A 73 -10.75 -11.30 -19.03
C ASN A 73 -11.38 -11.67 -17.68
N LYS A 74 -10.57 -11.74 -16.62
CA LYS A 74 -11.03 -12.11 -15.26
C LYS A 74 -10.20 -11.49 -14.17
N ILE A 75 -10.80 -11.40 -12.98
CA ILE A 75 -10.10 -11.05 -11.76
C ILE A 75 -9.17 -12.21 -11.37
N VAL A 76 -7.90 -11.92 -11.09
CA VAL A 76 -6.87 -12.89 -10.71
C VAL A 76 -6.34 -12.66 -9.31
N GLY A 77 -6.73 -11.59 -8.65
CA GLY A 77 -6.34 -11.23 -7.29
C GLY A 77 -6.98 -9.92 -6.87
N ALA A 78 -6.61 -9.44 -5.70
CA ALA A 78 -6.98 -8.12 -5.23
C ALA A 78 -5.92 -7.55 -4.28
N GLU A 79 -5.91 -6.24 -4.12
CA GLU A 79 -5.17 -5.57 -3.06
C GLU A 79 -6.15 -5.11 -1.96
N ALA A 80 -5.79 -5.37 -0.71
CA ALA A 80 -6.53 -4.94 0.47
C ALA A 80 -6.09 -3.54 0.89
N LEU A 81 -6.99 -2.59 0.78
CA LEU A 81 -6.77 -1.19 1.07
C LEU A 81 -7.66 -0.76 2.25
N VAL A 82 -7.04 -0.39 3.35
CA VAL A 82 -7.77 0.07 4.53
C VAL A 82 -8.46 1.41 4.28
N ARG A 83 -9.67 1.58 4.82
CA ARG A 83 -10.42 2.84 4.87
C ARG A 83 -10.91 3.05 6.30
N TRP A 84 -10.70 4.23 6.85
CA TRP A 84 -11.29 4.59 8.14
C TRP A 84 -12.66 5.21 7.90
N VAL A 85 -13.71 4.45 8.18
CA VAL A 85 -15.10 4.90 8.07
C VAL A 85 -15.52 5.53 9.40
N HIS A 86 -15.29 6.83 9.51
CA HIS A 86 -15.58 7.58 10.71
C HIS A 86 -17.08 7.94 10.75
N PRO A 87 -17.78 7.78 11.92
CA PRO A 87 -19.23 7.98 12.00
C PRO A 87 -19.68 9.42 11.66
N GLU A 88 -18.85 10.42 11.93
CA GLU A 88 -19.18 11.83 11.69
C GLU A 88 -18.49 12.41 10.46
N LYS A 89 -17.27 11.96 10.14
CA LYS A 89 -16.43 12.54 9.06
C LYS A 89 -16.52 11.77 7.74
N GLY A 90 -17.25 10.63 7.74
CA GLY A 90 -17.30 9.74 6.57
C GLY A 90 -15.96 9.00 6.37
N ILE A 91 -15.59 8.76 5.11
CA ILE A 91 -14.38 8.00 4.79
C ILE A 91 -13.15 8.89 4.89
N ILE A 92 -12.27 8.59 5.84
CA ILE A 92 -10.95 9.21 5.96
C ILE A 92 -9.96 8.38 5.14
N PRO A 93 -9.29 8.99 4.14
CA PRO A 93 -8.37 8.26 3.25
C PRO A 93 -7.05 7.89 3.96
N PRO A 94 -6.37 6.79 3.56
CA PRO A 94 -5.14 6.30 4.18
C PRO A 94 -4.02 7.34 4.28
N ILE A 95 -3.88 8.19 3.28
CA ILE A 95 -2.86 9.26 3.25
C ILE A 95 -2.93 10.19 4.47
N LYS A 96 -4.10 10.32 5.10
CA LYS A 96 -4.29 11.16 6.28
C LYS A 96 -3.76 10.51 7.57
N PHE A 97 -3.80 9.17 7.70
CA PHE A 97 -3.50 8.49 8.97
C PHE A 97 -2.32 7.51 8.92
N ILE A 98 -1.97 6.92 7.78
CA ILE A 98 -0.89 5.90 7.71
C ILE A 98 0.43 6.46 8.22
N SER A 99 0.87 7.62 7.71
CA SER A 99 2.12 8.26 8.16
C SER A 99 2.13 8.60 9.64
N LEU A 100 0.97 8.95 10.22
CA LEU A 100 0.80 9.21 11.64
C LEU A 100 0.94 7.92 12.45
N PHE A 101 0.25 6.85 12.02
CA PHE A 101 0.26 5.55 12.70
C PHE A 101 1.62 4.84 12.59
N GLU A 102 2.38 5.08 11.52
CA GLU A 102 3.77 4.63 11.44
C GLU A 102 4.67 5.35 12.47
N LYS A 103 4.47 6.67 12.68
CA LYS A 103 5.28 7.44 13.64
C LYS A 103 5.04 7.04 15.09
N ASN A 104 3.78 6.75 15.46
CA ASN A 104 3.43 6.37 16.82
C ASN A 104 3.41 4.85 17.05
N GLY A 105 3.65 4.04 16.00
CA GLY A 105 3.69 2.58 16.07
C GLY A 105 2.34 1.88 16.02
N PHE A 106 1.22 2.62 15.97
CA PHE A 106 -0.12 2.04 15.90
C PHE A 106 -0.36 1.25 14.60
N ILE A 107 0.39 1.55 13.56
CA ILE A 107 0.32 0.84 12.26
C ILE A 107 0.45 -0.68 12.43
N ILE A 108 1.27 -1.15 13.38
CA ILE A 108 1.44 -2.60 13.62
C ILE A 108 0.11 -3.25 13.99
N ARG A 109 -0.70 -2.61 14.83
CA ARG A 109 -2.02 -3.12 15.22
C ARG A 109 -3.01 -3.03 14.09
N LEU A 110 -2.96 -1.95 13.31
CA LEU A 110 -3.81 -1.76 12.15
C LEU A 110 -3.52 -2.80 11.06
N ASP A 111 -2.24 -3.03 10.72
CA ASP A 111 -1.85 -4.03 9.73
C ASP A 111 -2.33 -5.43 10.17
N MET A 112 -2.07 -5.80 11.42
CA MET A 112 -2.55 -7.09 11.98
C MET A 112 -4.07 -7.24 11.88
N TYR A 113 -4.82 -6.18 12.16
CA TYR A 113 -6.27 -6.17 12.03
C TYR A 113 -6.69 -6.36 10.56
N VAL A 114 -6.07 -5.66 9.61
CA VAL A 114 -6.35 -5.80 8.18
C VAL A 114 -6.04 -7.21 7.70
N TRP A 115 -4.87 -7.77 8.06
CA TRP A 115 -4.48 -9.14 7.68
C TRP A 115 -5.46 -10.17 8.22
N GLU A 116 -5.93 -9.99 9.46
CA GLU A 116 -6.93 -10.86 10.06
C GLU A 116 -8.27 -10.81 9.33
N GLN A 117 -8.73 -9.61 8.94
CA GLN A 117 -9.95 -9.44 8.14
C GLN A 117 -9.81 -10.14 6.77
N VAL A 118 -8.66 -10.01 6.11
CA VAL A 118 -8.39 -10.66 4.82
C VAL A 118 -8.36 -12.17 4.96
N CYS A 119 -7.67 -12.72 5.97
CA CYS A 119 -7.64 -14.16 6.20
C CYS A 119 -9.06 -14.73 6.50
N SER A 120 -9.85 -14.00 7.29
CA SER A 120 -11.24 -14.35 7.58
C SER A 120 -12.11 -14.35 6.32
N LEU A 121 -11.91 -13.38 5.43
CA LEU A 121 -12.62 -13.26 4.16
C LEU A 121 -12.30 -14.43 3.22
N ILE A 122 -11.00 -14.74 3.04
CA ILE A 122 -10.55 -15.89 2.24
C ILE A 122 -11.14 -17.20 2.81
N ARG A 123 -11.10 -17.38 4.14
CA ARG A 123 -11.69 -18.57 4.79
C ARG A 123 -13.19 -18.67 4.52
N LYS A 124 -13.92 -17.55 4.63
CA LYS A 124 -15.36 -17.49 4.31
C LYS A 124 -15.63 -17.98 2.88
N TRP A 125 -14.85 -17.55 1.89
CA TRP A 125 -15.02 -17.99 0.49
C TRP A 125 -14.82 -19.50 0.34
N ILE A 126 -13.75 -20.02 0.96
CA ILE A 126 -13.49 -21.48 0.96
C ILE A 126 -14.64 -22.27 1.60
N ASP A 127 -15.17 -21.78 2.74
CA ASP A 127 -16.27 -22.45 3.45
C ASP A 127 -17.59 -22.43 2.65
N LEU A 128 -17.78 -21.43 1.81
CA LEU A 128 -18.91 -21.33 0.89
C LEU A 128 -18.73 -22.17 -0.38
N GLY A 129 -17.57 -22.82 -0.57
CA GLY A 129 -17.24 -23.60 -1.75
C GLY A 129 -16.93 -22.72 -2.97
N GLU A 130 -16.67 -21.43 -2.77
CA GLU A 130 -16.22 -20.51 -3.82
C GLU A 130 -14.73 -20.66 -4.06
N GLU A 131 -14.29 -20.40 -5.29
CA GLU A 131 -12.85 -20.36 -5.61
C GLU A 131 -12.26 -18.99 -5.20
N PRO A 132 -11.42 -18.91 -4.15
CA PRO A 132 -10.86 -17.65 -3.73
C PRO A 132 -9.78 -17.16 -4.70
N VAL A 133 -9.58 -15.85 -4.73
CA VAL A 133 -8.42 -15.24 -5.38
C VAL A 133 -7.40 -14.78 -4.34
N PRO A 134 -6.09 -14.71 -4.67
CA PRO A 134 -5.09 -14.15 -3.79
C PRO A 134 -5.42 -12.71 -3.42
N ILE A 135 -5.19 -12.34 -2.16
CA ILE A 135 -5.33 -10.97 -1.68
C ILE A 135 -3.99 -10.53 -1.11
N SER A 136 -3.47 -9.43 -1.65
CA SER A 136 -2.27 -8.79 -1.13
C SER A 136 -2.61 -7.79 -0.03
N VAL A 137 -1.73 -7.72 0.96
CA VAL A 137 -1.82 -6.81 2.11
C VAL A 137 -0.53 -6.03 2.27
N ASN A 138 -0.65 -4.76 2.54
CA ASN A 138 0.48 -3.88 2.83
C ASN A 138 1.17 -4.26 4.14
N VAL A 139 2.49 -4.15 4.17
CA VAL A 139 3.33 -4.43 5.34
C VAL A 139 4.15 -3.20 5.69
N SER A 140 3.86 -2.57 6.83
CA SER A 140 4.70 -1.49 7.32
C SER A 140 6.10 -1.98 7.67
N ARG A 141 7.10 -1.15 7.38
CA ARG A 141 8.51 -1.42 7.75
C ARG A 141 8.73 -1.77 9.22
N LEU A 142 7.84 -1.34 10.11
CA LEU A 142 7.97 -1.61 11.53
C LEU A 142 7.86 -3.10 11.85
N HIS A 143 7.12 -3.87 11.07
CA HIS A 143 7.01 -5.32 11.22
C HIS A 143 8.36 -6.03 10.95
N LEU A 144 9.14 -5.54 9.99
CA LEU A 144 10.42 -6.15 9.61
C LEU A 144 11.51 -6.01 10.69
N HIS A 145 11.31 -5.14 11.68
CA HIS A 145 12.17 -5.05 12.86
C HIS A 145 11.79 -6.05 13.96
N ASN A 146 10.64 -6.72 13.82
CA ASN A 146 10.22 -7.75 14.77
C ASN A 146 10.83 -9.11 14.36
N PRO A 147 11.69 -9.74 15.19
CA PRO A 147 12.28 -11.04 14.87
C PRO A 147 11.25 -12.16 14.73
N HIS A 148 10.03 -11.98 15.26
CA HIS A 148 8.93 -12.93 15.20
C HIS A 148 7.91 -12.60 14.08
N PHE A 149 8.27 -11.73 13.13
CA PHE A 149 7.35 -11.32 12.06
C PHE A 149 6.85 -12.53 11.25
N LYS A 150 7.76 -13.43 10.87
CA LYS A 150 7.41 -14.65 10.14
C LYS A 150 6.42 -15.52 10.90
N GLU A 151 6.68 -15.79 12.18
CA GLU A 151 5.82 -16.58 13.04
C GLU A 151 4.41 -15.98 13.18
N ILE A 152 4.34 -14.64 13.24
CA ILE A 152 3.06 -13.91 13.29
C ILE A 152 2.25 -14.17 12.03
N VAL A 153 2.84 -14.01 10.85
CA VAL A 153 2.17 -14.24 9.56
C VAL A 153 1.71 -15.69 9.44
N LEU A 154 2.62 -16.66 9.73
CA LEU A 154 2.29 -18.09 9.65
C LEU A 154 1.21 -18.49 10.66
N SER A 155 1.24 -17.97 11.89
CA SER A 155 0.21 -18.25 12.89
C SER A 155 -1.16 -17.77 12.47
N LEU A 156 -1.23 -16.61 11.79
CA LEU A 156 -2.48 -16.06 11.27
C LEU A 156 -3.04 -16.93 10.14
N ILE A 157 -2.22 -17.31 9.17
CA ILE A 157 -2.60 -18.21 8.07
C ILE A 157 -3.11 -19.56 8.64
N ASN A 158 -2.39 -20.12 9.61
CA ASN A 158 -2.77 -21.38 10.25
C ASN A 158 -4.06 -21.25 11.08
N LYS A 159 -4.26 -20.13 11.79
CA LYS A 159 -5.48 -19.84 12.57
C LYS A 159 -6.74 -19.94 11.69
N TYR A 160 -6.66 -19.40 10.47
CA TYR A 160 -7.78 -19.43 9.52
C TYR A 160 -7.77 -20.64 8.59
N GLY A 161 -6.70 -21.46 8.60
CA GLY A 161 -6.59 -22.66 7.78
C GLY A 161 -6.67 -22.35 6.28
N ILE A 162 -6.09 -21.23 5.84
CA ILE A 162 -6.05 -20.82 4.43
C ILE A 162 -4.75 -21.29 3.78
N PRO A 163 -4.73 -21.59 2.47
CA PRO A 163 -3.50 -21.83 1.74
C PRO A 163 -2.62 -20.56 1.75
N LYS A 164 -1.32 -20.73 1.92
CA LYS A 164 -0.34 -19.62 2.05
C LYS A 164 -0.32 -18.70 0.83
N SER A 165 -0.57 -19.26 -0.35
CA SER A 165 -0.60 -18.52 -1.62
C SER A 165 -1.77 -17.54 -1.77
N PHE A 166 -2.74 -17.56 -0.88
CA PHE A 166 -3.88 -16.64 -0.93
C PHE A 166 -3.67 -15.36 -0.11
N LEU A 167 -2.67 -15.32 0.77
CA LEU A 167 -2.26 -14.09 1.45
C LEU A 167 -0.89 -13.67 0.89
N GLU A 168 -0.86 -12.60 0.11
CA GLU A 168 0.36 -12.01 -0.41
C GLU A 168 0.77 -10.82 0.46
N LEU A 169 2.09 -10.62 0.65
CA LEU A 169 2.62 -9.50 1.42
C LEU A 169 3.24 -8.46 0.48
N GLU A 170 2.80 -7.21 0.56
CA GLU A 170 3.32 -6.10 -0.23
C GLU A 170 4.34 -5.30 0.57
N LEU A 171 5.52 -5.13 -0.01
CA LEU A 171 6.65 -4.44 0.58
C LEU A 171 7.06 -3.29 -0.34
N THR A 172 7.04 -2.06 0.14
CA THR A 172 7.46 -0.91 -0.66
C THR A 172 8.96 -0.91 -0.93
N GLU A 173 9.38 -0.42 -2.09
CA GLU A 173 10.79 -0.29 -2.49
C GLU A 173 11.63 0.43 -1.44
N SER A 174 11.10 1.46 -0.81
CA SER A 174 11.79 2.29 0.18
C SER A 174 12.28 1.53 1.43
N LEU A 175 11.69 0.37 1.72
CA LEU A 175 12.08 -0.49 2.84
C LEU A 175 13.52 -1.00 2.71
N PHE A 176 13.95 -1.28 1.50
CA PHE A 176 15.23 -1.95 1.21
C PHE A 176 16.43 -1.01 1.26
N ILE A 177 16.20 0.32 1.12
CA ILE A 177 17.29 1.30 1.01
C ILE A 177 18.17 1.34 2.26
N LYS A 178 17.58 1.13 3.46
CA LYS A 178 18.28 1.33 4.73
C LYS A 178 19.02 0.10 5.26
N ASN A 179 18.57 -1.13 4.94
CA ASN A 179 19.15 -2.34 5.51
C ASN A 179 18.92 -3.60 4.64
N ILE A 180 19.44 -3.55 3.41
CA ILE A 180 19.22 -4.57 2.39
C ILE A 180 19.54 -6.00 2.88
N LYS A 181 20.64 -6.19 3.63
CA LYS A 181 21.07 -7.53 4.09
C LYS A 181 20.07 -8.18 5.05
N LEU A 182 19.53 -7.38 5.99
CA LEU A 182 18.56 -7.89 6.96
C LEU A 182 17.28 -8.29 6.25
N PHE A 183 16.77 -7.42 5.38
CA PHE A 183 15.51 -7.65 4.69
C PHE A 183 15.59 -8.78 3.67
N THR A 184 16.71 -8.91 2.95
CA THR A 184 16.92 -10.06 2.05
C THR A 184 16.81 -11.39 2.80
N LYS A 185 17.33 -11.47 4.03
CA LYS A 185 17.22 -12.69 4.84
C LYS A 185 15.75 -12.96 5.23
N ILE A 186 15.03 -11.96 5.75
CA ILE A 186 13.63 -12.10 6.15
C ILE A 186 12.76 -12.54 4.97
N ILE A 187 12.97 -11.94 3.79
CA ILE A 187 12.28 -12.30 2.55
C ILE A 187 12.56 -13.74 2.16
N ALA A 188 13.84 -14.15 2.16
CA ALA A 188 14.20 -15.52 1.85
C ALA A 188 13.55 -16.53 2.81
N ASP A 189 13.52 -16.22 4.10
CA ASP A 189 12.91 -17.07 5.14
C ASP A 189 11.37 -17.17 4.95
N LEU A 190 10.68 -16.08 4.58
CA LEU A 190 9.25 -16.08 4.28
C LEU A 190 8.93 -16.90 3.02
N ARG A 191 9.69 -16.71 1.94
CA ARG A 191 9.50 -17.45 0.69
C ARG A 191 9.78 -18.96 0.86
N MET A 192 10.78 -19.34 1.64
CA MET A 192 11.04 -20.76 1.95
C MET A 192 9.81 -21.42 2.62
N ASP A 193 9.04 -20.66 3.37
CA ASP A 193 7.78 -21.13 3.97
C ASP A 193 6.58 -21.05 3.00
N GLY A 194 6.78 -20.59 1.77
CA GLY A 194 5.76 -20.51 0.72
C GLY A 194 4.84 -19.29 0.82
N ILE A 195 5.31 -18.21 1.46
CA ILE A 195 4.62 -16.91 1.46
C ILE A 195 4.97 -16.17 0.18
N VAL A 196 3.98 -15.64 -0.50
CA VAL A 196 4.13 -14.83 -1.72
C VAL A 196 4.44 -13.39 -1.34
N LEU A 197 5.46 -12.82 -1.99
CA LEU A 197 5.96 -11.47 -1.68
C LEU A 197 5.93 -10.59 -2.92
N ASN A 198 5.30 -9.44 -2.81
CA ASN A 198 5.19 -8.45 -3.87
C ASN A 198 6.04 -7.21 -3.52
N MET A 199 6.75 -6.68 -4.49
CA MET A 199 7.41 -5.37 -4.36
C MET A 199 6.49 -4.30 -4.91
N ASP A 200 6.17 -3.34 -4.07
CA ASP A 200 5.24 -2.26 -4.36
C ASP A 200 5.96 -0.94 -4.71
N ASP A 201 5.27 -0.05 -5.43
CA ASP A 201 5.72 1.30 -5.81
C ASP A 201 7.05 1.30 -6.61
N PHE A 202 7.37 0.25 -7.38
CA PHE A 202 8.62 0.21 -8.13
C PHE A 202 8.67 1.26 -9.22
N GLY A 203 9.71 2.10 -9.13
CA GLY A 203 9.93 3.22 -10.06
C GLY A 203 9.54 4.59 -9.51
N SER A 204 8.85 4.66 -8.38
CA SER A 204 8.44 5.92 -7.74
C SER A 204 9.58 6.65 -7.03
N ALA A 205 10.64 5.93 -6.64
CA ALA A 205 11.80 6.43 -5.93
C ALA A 205 13.11 6.18 -6.70
N TYR A 206 14.27 6.28 -6.04
CA TYR A 206 15.56 5.91 -6.61
C TYR A 206 15.69 4.38 -6.71
N SER A 207 14.97 3.79 -7.64
CA SER A 207 14.97 2.35 -7.90
C SER A 207 16.37 1.83 -8.14
N SER A 208 16.84 0.94 -7.26
CA SER A 208 18.16 0.36 -7.37
C SER A 208 18.07 -0.99 -8.07
N LEU A 209 18.55 -1.08 -9.33
CA LEU A 209 18.75 -2.36 -10.02
C LEU A 209 19.56 -3.36 -9.17
N ASN A 210 20.44 -2.83 -8.30
CA ASN A 210 21.19 -3.65 -7.36
C ASN A 210 20.31 -4.31 -6.30
N MET A 211 19.16 -3.73 -6.02
CA MET A 211 18.17 -4.32 -5.12
C MET A 211 17.49 -5.52 -5.78
N LEU A 212 16.96 -5.37 -7.00
CA LEU A 212 16.33 -6.46 -7.75
C LEU A 212 17.27 -7.65 -7.95
N LYS A 213 18.55 -7.41 -8.18
CA LYS A 213 19.57 -8.45 -8.28
C LYS A 213 19.69 -9.32 -7.02
N ASN A 214 19.46 -8.76 -5.84
CA ASN A 214 19.73 -9.41 -4.55
C ASN A 214 18.48 -9.89 -3.82
N ILE A 215 17.30 -9.45 -4.26
CA ILE A 215 16.03 -9.76 -3.58
C ILE A 215 15.22 -10.67 -4.50
N ASN A 216 14.83 -11.81 -3.96
CA ASN A 216 13.97 -12.75 -4.65
C ASN A 216 12.53 -12.50 -4.20
N ILE A 217 11.74 -11.84 -5.04
CA ILE A 217 10.30 -11.55 -4.86
C ILE A 217 9.51 -12.25 -5.96
N ASP A 218 8.20 -12.45 -5.73
CA ASP A 218 7.34 -13.16 -6.66
C ASP A 218 6.70 -12.21 -7.67
N THR A 219 6.32 -11.00 -7.26
CA THR A 219 5.64 -10.02 -8.11
C THR A 219 6.27 -8.65 -8.01
N LEU A 220 6.49 -7.99 -9.14
CA LEU A 220 6.87 -6.60 -9.25
C LEU A 220 5.64 -5.76 -9.62
N LYS A 221 5.22 -4.84 -8.73
CA LYS A 221 4.15 -3.88 -9.00
C LYS A 221 4.80 -2.60 -9.52
N ILE A 222 4.49 -2.23 -10.74
CA ILE A 222 5.04 -1.05 -11.40
C ILE A 222 4.02 0.07 -11.30
N ASP A 223 4.38 1.15 -10.60
CA ASP A 223 3.55 2.35 -10.55
C ASP A 223 3.55 3.03 -11.93
N CYS A 224 2.37 3.05 -12.56
CA CYS A 224 2.16 3.73 -13.82
C CYS A 224 1.91 5.25 -13.66
N GLY A 225 2.28 5.86 -12.54
CA GLY A 225 2.37 7.32 -12.38
C GLY A 225 3.32 7.99 -13.40
N PHE A 226 4.03 7.18 -14.19
CA PHE A 226 4.71 7.62 -15.43
C PHE A 226 3.75 8.06 -16.54
N PHE A 227 2.46 7.67 -16.48
CA PHE A 227 1.47 8.11 -17.44
C PHE A 227 0.99 9.52 -17.07
N ASN A 228 1.57 10.54 -17.65
CA ASN A 228 1.12 11.92 -17.50
C ASN A 228 -0.20 12.15 -18.27
N GLU A 229 -0.95 13.19 -17.90
CA GLU A 229 -2.19 13.61 -18.60
C GLU A 229 -1.95 13.87 -20.10
N GLU A 230 -0.71 14.21 -20.50
CA GLU A 230 -0.28 14.43 -21.88
C GLU A 230 0.07 13.13 -22.64
N GLY A 231 -0.03 11.97 -21.99
CA GLY A 231 0.35 10.66 -22.51
C GLY A 231 1.80 10.25 -22.21
N ILE A 232 2.14 8.99 -22.50
CA ILE A 232 3.49 8.45 -22.28
C ILE A 232 4.47 8.98 -23.33
N THR A 233 5.59 9.54 -22.89
CA THR A 233 6.72 9.91 -23.76
C THR A 233 7.43 8.65 -24.30
N ASP A 234 8.11 8.76 -25.45
CA ASP A 234 8.86 7.63 -26.01
C ASP A 234 9.98 7.12 -25.08
N ARG A 235 10.53 8.01 -24.25
CA ARG A 235 11.55 7.65 -23.26
C ARG A 235 10.95 6.81 -22.13
N GLU A 236 9.78 7.16 -21.63
CA GLU A 236 9.04 6.41 -20.62
C GLU A 236 8.61 5.04 -21.15
N LYS A 237 8.14 4.97 -22.41
CA LYS A 237 7.84 3.70 -23.07
C LYS A 237 9.04 2.75 -23.10
N ILE A 238 10.24 3.29 -23.43
CA ILE A 238 11.47 2.50 -23.47
C ILE A 238 11.82 1.99 -22.07
N VAL A 239 11.77 2.86 -21.06
CA VAL A 239 12.06 2.48 -19.67
C VAL A 239 11.10 1.39 -19.20
N LEU A 240 9.79 1.60 -19.37
CA LEU A 240 8.77 0.63 -18.95
C LEU A 240 8.92 -0.73 -19.64
N LYS A 241 9.14 -0.71 -20.96
CA LYS A 241 9.41 -1.94 -21.74
C LYS A 241 10.57 -2.76 -21.16
N HIS A 242 11.69 -2.10 -20.88
CA HIS A 242 12.88 -2.79 -20.36
C HIS A 242 12.72 -3.20 -18.90
N THR A 243 11.96 -2.46 -18.10
CA THR A 243 11.63 -2.83 -16.72
C THR A 243 10.76 -4.09 -16.69
N ILE A 244 9.70 -4.16 -17.50
CA ILE A 244 8.86 -5.36 -17.62
C ILE A 244 9.66 -6.57 -18.10
N ALA A 245 10.47 -6.40 -19.16
CA ALA A 245 11.30 -7.47 -19.67
C ALA A 245 12.29 -7.99 -18.62
N MET A 246 12.97 -7.08 -17.90
CA MET A 246 13.90 -7.43 -16.83
C MET A 246 13.22 -8.19 -15.69
N ALA A 247 12.02 -7.76 -15.26
CA ALA A 247 11.28 -8.44 -14.20
C ALA A 247 10.96 -9.89 -14.61
N LYS A 248 10.52 -10.10 -15.86
CA LYS A 248 10.24 -11.43 -16.40
C LYS A 248 11.48 -12.31 -16.55
N ASP A 249 12.60 -11.72 -17.00
CA ASP A 249 13.88 -12.43 -17.10
C ASP A 249 14.43 -12.85 -15.71
N LEU A 250 13.92 -12.22 -14.64
CA LEU A 250 14.20 -12.57 -13.26
C LEU A 250 13.12 -13.48 -12.63
N ASP A 251 12.24 -14.08 -13.44
CA ASP A 251 11.15 -14.96 -13.01
C ASP A 251 10.16 -14.29 -12.05
N MET A 252 9.92 -12.98 -12.23
CA MET A 252 8.92 -12.21 -11.47
C MET A 252 7.66 -12.01 -12.28
N ASP A 253 6.50 -12.17 -11.66
CA ASP A 253 5.24 -11.68 -12.22
C ASP A 253 5.23 -10.14 -12.22
N VAL A 254 4.47 -9.54 -13.14
CA VAL A 254 4.36 -8.08 -13.24
C VAL A 254 2.91 -7.66 -13.14
N VAL A 255 2.65 -6.70 -12.25
CA VAL A 255 1.37 -6.00 -12.14
C VAL A 255 1.60 -4.53 -12.43
N ALA A 256 0.85 -3.96 -13.38
CA ALA A 256 0.88 -2.53 -13.64
C ALA A 256 -0.23 -1.82 -12.86
N GLU A 257 0.16 -0.84 -12.05
CA GLU A 257 -0.73 -0.08 -11.19
C GLU A 257 -1.06 1.30 -11.75
N GLY A 258 -2.13 1.93 -11.24
CA GLY A 258 -2.52 3.27 -11.66
C GLY A 258 -3.02 3.34 -13.11
N VAL A 259 -3.46 2.22 -13.69
CA VAL A 259 -4.02 2.19 -15.06
C VAL A 259 -5.40 2.82 -15.06
N GLU A 260 -5.55 3.93 -15.80
CA GLU A 260 -6.80 4.72 -15.82
C GLU A 260 -7.50 4.72 -17.18
N THR A 261 -6.79 4.42 -18.27
CA THR A 261 -7.36 4.47 -19.62
C THR A 261 -7.16 3.18 -20.40
N LYS A 262 -7.99 3.00 -21.43
CA LYS A 262 -7.92 1.86 -22.35
C LYS A 262 -6.61 1.85 -23.11
N GLU A 263 -6.12 3.01 -23.54
CA GLU A 263 -4.88 3.18 -24.28
C GLU A 263 -3.67 2.72 -23.48
N GLN A 264 -3.65 3.03 -22.17
CA GLN A 264 -2.63 2.56 -21.23
C GLN A 264 -2.68 1.02 -21.13
N ALA A 265 -3.87 0.45 -20.95
CA ALA A 265 -4.05 -1.00 -20.87
C ALA A 265 -3.60 -1.71 -22.15
N GLU A 266 -3.98 -1.22 -23.33
CA GLU A 266 -3.56 -1.78 -24.63
C GLU A 266 -2.04 -1.68 -24.82
N PHE A 267 -1.43 -0.58 -24.40
CA PHE A 267 0.03 -0.43 -24.44
C PHE A 267 0.73 -1.45 -23.54
N LEU A 268 0.27 -1.65 -22.30
CA LEU A 268 0.81 -2.65 -21.37
C LEU A 268 0.70 -4.07 -21.94
N VAL A 269 -0.43 -4.42 -22.53
CA VAL A 269 -0.60 -5.71 -23.22
C VAL A 269 0.42 -5.88 -24.34
N SER A 270 0.73 -4.82 -25.11
CA SER A 270 1.76 -4.86 -26.16
C SER A 270 3.16 -5.16 -25.63
N LEU A 271 3.40 -4.91 -24.35
CA LEU A 271 4.64 -5.22 -23.62
C LEU A 271 4.56 -6.56 -22.88
N ASP A 272 3.48 -7.34 -23.11
CA ASP A 272 3.20 -8.58 -22.41
C ASP A 272 3.00 -8.42 -20.87
N CYS A 273 2.60 -7.23 -20.43
CA CYS A 273 2.11 -6.96 -19.08
C CYS A 273 0.58 -7.01 -19.11
N VAL A 274 0.02 -8.14 -18.68
CA VAL A 274 -1.40 -8.45 -18.86
C VAL A 274 -2.22 -8.31 -17.58
N VAL A 275 -1.56 -8.24 -16.42
CA VAL A 275 -2.24 -8.01 -15.13
C VAL A 275 -2.15 -6.53 -14.79
N ILE A 276 -3.30 -5.91 -14.61
CA ILE A 276 -3.42 -4.49 -14.29
C ILE A 276 -4.23 -4.28 -13.01
N GLN A 277 -3.93 -3.16 -12.36
CA GLN A 277 -4.71 -2.61 -11.25
C GLN A 277 -4.88 -1.12 -11.48
N GLY A 278 -6.11 -0.60 -11.41
CA GLY A 278 -6.34 0.82 -11.62
C GLY A 278 -7.80 1.16 -11.87
N TYR A 279 -8.08 2.45 -11.98
CA TYR A 279 -9.44 2.97 -12.12
C TYR A 279 -10.07 2.67 -13.48
N TYR A 280 -9.26 2.28 -14.46
CA TYR A 280 -9.77 1.80 -15.74
C TYR A 280 -10.68 0.59 -15.57
N TYR A 281 -10.32 -0.36 -14.70
CA TYR A 281 -11.14 -1.52 -14.42
C TYR A 281 -12.08 -1.27 -13.25
N CYS A 282 -11.52 -1.00 -12.06
CA CYS A 282 -12.31 -0.79 -10.85
C CYS A 282 -11.54 0.03 -9.81
N LYS A 283 -12.24 0.94 -9.13
CA LYS A 283 -11.73 1.58 -7.92
C LYS A 283 -11.75 0.60 -6.75
N PRO A 284 -11.01 0.87 -5.64
CA PRO A 284 -11.20 0.10 -4.42
C PRO A 284 -12.66 0.13 -3.97
N ILE A 285 -13.24 -1.05 -3.76
CA ILE A 285 -14.65 -1.24 -3.38
C ILE A 285 -14.76 -2.03 -2.07
N PRO A 286 -15.84 -1.88 -1.30
CA PRO A 286 -16.09 -2.71 -0.12
C PRO A 286 -16.02 -4.21 -0.45
N SER A 287 -15.53 -5.03 0.49
CA SER A 287 -15.38 -6.48 0.29
C SER A 287 -16.67 -7.18 -0.17
N ALA A 288 -17.84 -6.73 0.31
CA ALA A 288 -19.14 -7.28 -0.13
C ALA A 288 -19.47 -6.98 -1.60
N ASP A 289 -19.04 -5.81 -2.11
CA ASP A 289 -19.25 -5.47 -3.53
C ASP A 289 -18.20 -6.16 -4.41
N PHE A 290 -16.99 -6.37 -3.89
CA PHE A 290 -15.98 -7.20 -4.56
C PHE A 290 -16.45 -8.66 -4.72
N GLU A 291 -17.07 -9.24 -3.69
CA GLU A 291 -17.67 -10.60 -3.77
C GLU A 291 -18.70 -10.70 -4.90
N LYS A 292 -19.57 -9.70 -5.02
CA LYS A 292 -20.55 -9.65 -6.14
C LYS A 292 -19.86 -9.58 -7.50
N LEU A 293 -18.80 -8.77 -7.60
CA LEU A 293 -18.04 -8.61 -8.84
C LEU A 293 -17.27 -9.90 -9.19
N LEU A 294 -16.65 -10.57 -8.19
CA LEU A 294 -15.85 -11.77 -8.38
C LEU A 294 -16.70 -12.98 -8.78
N TYR A 295 -17.83 -13.16 -8.13
CA TYR A 295 -18.70 -14.34 -8.34
C TYR A 295 -19.92 -14.04 -9.20
N GLN A 296 -20.06 -12.83 -9.76
CA GLN A 296 -21.19 -12.42 -10.62
C GLN A 296 -22.56 -12.69 -9.97
N LYS A 297 -22.67 -12.45 -8.66
CA LYS A 297 -23.90 -12.68 -7.88
C LYS A 297 -24.76 -11.42 -7.74
#